data_10531d8229090d578493bf2b209192e7
#
_entry.id   10531d8229090d578493bf2b209192e7
#
_cell.length_a   1.000
_cell.length_b   1.000
_cell.length_c   1.000
_cell.angle_alpha   90.00
_cell.angle_beta   90.00
_cell.angle_gamma   90.00
#
_symmetry.space_group_name_H-M   'P 1'
#
loop_
_entity.id
_entity.type
_entity.pdbx_description
1 polymer ?
#
loop_
_entity_poly.entity_id
_entity_poly.type
_entity_poly.pdbx_seq_one_letter_code
_entity_poly.pdbx_strand_id
1 'polypeptide(L)'
;MRISRAFASSIVLAMACVTDRAFADPVTITDQAGRTVTLNEPAERVVTIPMPMASTVIAIDGGPDRLVGMNPLSKTAILEGILGKIFPEAKDISSDVTAPNFIPNIEELAATNPELVVQWADYGADLVDPITNAGLNVVLISYGTEEKTKAYHQIVADAIGKPERAAAINSWRDTVAAEMREKTKDLADDQRPKVLYLGRAMENLTASGTKGNYNAWYIDLAGGVNASADVEGNGTTISPEQIAAWDPDVILLNSFEPQLGIDRIYNDPILSLTKAAQEKKVYKMPLGGYRWDPPSQESPLTWMWLGNLLHPEIFNYDLRAEMKKAYKTIYDYELTDEDIDGILWTEMQGDAPNYAQFKAN
;
A
#
# COMPACT_ATOMS: atom_id res chain seq x y z
N MET A 1 -6.89 54.96 76.81
CA MET A 1 -7.00 53.59 76.34
C MET A 1 -7.21 53.59 74.83
N ARG A 2 -6.15 53.48 74.03
CA ARG A 2 -6.24 53.52 72.56
C ARG A 2 -5.79 52.15 72.03
N ILE A 3 -6.68 51.47 71.39
CA ILE A 3 -6.47 50.16 70.76
C ILE A 3 -6.07 50.39 69.30
N SER A 4 -4.81 50.08 68.95
CA SER A 4 -4.32 50.10 67.60
C SER A 4 -4.66 48.78 66.93
N ARG A 5 -5.40 48.83 65.83
CA ARG A 5 -5.63 47.68 64.94
C ARG A 5 -4.54 47.66 63.87
N ALA A 6 -3.72 46.60 63.84
CA ALA A 6 -2.79 46.32 62.77
C ALA A 6 -3.56 45.58 61.63
N PHE A 7 -3.47 46.16 60.45
CA PHE A 7 -3.92 45.51 59.17
C PHE A 7 -2.76 44.68 58.64
N ALA A 8 -2.92 43.37 58.60
CA ALA A 8 -2.02 42.50 57.87
C ALA A 8 -2.48 42.37 56.41
N SER A 9 -1.72 42.93 55.47
CA SER A 9 -1.92 42.76 54.02
C SER A 9 -1.25 41.44 53.58
N SER A 10 -2.07 40.43 53.25
CA SER A 10 -1.58 39.21 52.60
C SER A 10 -1.38 39.45 51.11
N ILE A 11 -0.14 39.46 50.67
CA ILE A 11 0.23 39.47 49.24
C ILE A 11 0.10 38.04 48.75
N VAL A 12 -0.90 37.74 47.92
CA VAL A 12 -1.01 36.50 47.17
C VAL A 12 -0.13 36.60 45.94
N LEU A 13 1.01 35.92 45.96
CA LEU A 13 1.87 35.79 44.80
C LEU A 13 1.27 34.75 43.85
N ALA A 14 0.60 35.21 42.76
CA ALA A 14 0.13 34.34 41.70
C ALA A 14 1.36 33.83 40.89
N MET A 15 1.72 32.58 41.13
CA MET A 15 2.77 31.88 40.37
C MET A 15 2.14 31.47 39.04
N ALA A 16 2.40 32.25 37.98
CA ALA A 16 2.03 31.86 36.60
C ALA A 16 2.89 30.64 36.21
N CYS A 17 2.30 29.46 36.18
CA CYS A 17 2.92 28.32 35.54
C CYS A 17 3.01 28.61 34.05
N VAL A 18 4.17 29.11 33.59
CA VAL A 18 4.53 29.06 32.17
C VAL A 18 4.83 27.59 31.90
N THR A 19 3.90 26.89 31.29
CA THR A 19 4.18 25.59 30.70
C THR A 19 5.08 25.84 29.52
N ASP A 20 6.39 25.63 29.66
CA ASP A 20 7.30 25.49 28.54
C ASP A 20 6.74 24.36 27.67
N ARG A 21 6.12 24.71 26.56
CA ARG A 21 5.95 23.75 25.46
C ARG A 21 7.37 23.51 24.97
N ALA A 22 7.93 22.36 25.32
CA ALA A 22 9.09 21.85 24.62
C ALA A 22 8.71 21.77 23.14
N PHE A 23 9.29 22.64 22.31
CA PHE A 23 9.18 22.52 20.87
C PHE A 23 9.81 21.18 20.50
N ALA A 24 9.09 20.36 19.72
CA ALA A 24 9.68 19.16 19.15
C ALA A 24 10.85 19.59 18.25
N ASP A 25 11.90 18.76 18.19
CA ASP A 25 13.02 19.05 17.32
C ASP A 25 12.59 19.07 15.86
N PRO A 26 13.14 19.98 15.02
CA PRO A 26 12.86 20.02 13.60
C PRO A 26 13.16 18.69 12.91
N VAL A 27 12.26 18.24 12.06
CA VAL A 27 12.41 17.02 11.27
C VAL A 27 13.00 17.38 9.91
N THR A 28 14.14 16.81 9.55
CA THR A 28 14.78 16.99 8.24
C THR A 28 14.75 15.71 7.46
N ILE A 29 14.15 15.74 6.26
CA ILE A 29 13.88 14.61 5.39
C ILE A 29 14.61 14.81 4.08
N THR A 30 15.32 13.78 3.59
CA THR A 30 15.76 13.72 2.20
C THR A 30 14.80 12.85 1.43
N ASP A 31 14.10 13.43 0.45
CA ASP A 31 13.13 12.72 -0.36
C ASP A 31 13.75 11.89 -1.52
N GLN A 32 12.95 11.13 -2.23
CA GLN A 32 13.46 10.25 -3.30
C GLN A 32 13.86 10.99 -4.59
N ALA A 33 13.62 12.30 -4.67
CA ALA A 33 14.21 13.18 -5.68
C ALA A 33 15.53 13.82 -5.21
N GLY A 34 16.02 13.50 -4.01
CA GLY A 34 17.24 14.04 -3.42
C GLY A 34 17.09 15.45 -2.85
N ARG A 35 15.85 15.95 -2.66
CA ARG A 35 15.59 17.25 -2.05
C ARG A 35 15.55 17.12 -0.53
N THR A 36 15.95 18.19 0.15
CA THR A 36 15.84 18.29 1.61
C THR A 36 14.59 19.11 1.97
N VAL A 37 13.72 18.53 2.78
CA VAL A 37 12.52 19.18 3.33
C VAL A 37 12.67 19.23 4.84
N THR A 38 12.46 20.40 5.45
CA THR A 38 12.53 20.58 6.90
C THR A 38 11.16 21.00 7.42
N LEU A 39 10.63 20.24 8.36
CA LEU A 39 9.43 20.55 9.12
C LEU A 39 9.86 21.05 10.50
N ASN A 40 9.16 22.05 11.05
CA ASN A 40 9.49 22.58 12.38
C ASN A 40 9.19 21.56 13.50
N GLU A 41 8.26 20.66 13.26
CA GLU A 41 7.83 19.55 14.13
C GLU A 41 7.28 18.42 13.27
N PRO A 42 7.11 17.19 13.78
CA PRO A 42 6.46 16.12 13.05
C PRO A 42 5.06 16.52 12.57
N ALA A 43 4.74 16.19 11.31
CA ALA A 43 3.48 16.60 10.71
C ALA A 43 2.28 15.91 11.35
N GLU A 44 1.30 16.71 11.76
CA GLU A 44 -0.01 16.27 12.27
C GLU A 44 -1.10 16.30 11.18
N ARG A 45 -0.84 16.98 10.05
CA ARG A 45 -1.80 17.17 8.96
C ARG A 45 -1.16 16.83 7.63
N VAL A 46 -1.47 15.63 7.13
CA VAL A 46 -0.83 15.04 5.94
C VAL A 46 -1.84 14.89 4.82
N VAL A 47 -1.47 15.31 3.62
CA VAL A 47 -2.17 14.97 2.38
C VAL A 47 -1.34 13.98 1.58
N THR A 48 -1.97 12.95 1.03
CA THR A 48 -1.31 11.96 0.18
C THR A 48 -1.95 11.92 -1.20
N ILE A 49 -1.16 12.20 -2.24
CA ILE A 49 -1.60 12.13 -3.64
C ILE A 49 -1.27 10.76 -4.28
N PRO A 50 -0.10 10.14 -4.04
CA PRO A 50 0.18 8.78 -4.49
C PRO A 50 -0.79 7.75 -3.88
N MET A 51 -1.33 6.87 -4.72
CA MET A 51 -2.40 5.94 -4.32
C MET A 51 -2.10 5.06 -3.09
N PRO A 52 -0.91 4.43 -2.91
CA PRO A 52 -0.68 3.57 -1.75
C PRO A 52 -0.46 4.36 -0.44
N MET A 53 -0.20 5.67 -0.52
CA MET A 53 0.32 6.42 0.62
C MET A 53 -0.68 6.66 1.74
N ALA A 54 -1.98 6.80 1.44
CA ALA A 54 -2.98 6.96 2.50
C ALA A 54 -3.01 5.75 3.45
N SER A 55 -3.06 4.52 2.90
CA SER A 55 -3.02 3.30 3.71
C SER A 55 -1.67 3.11 4.42
N THR A 56 -0.58 3.57 3.81
CA THR A 56 0.76 3.56 4.43
C THR A 56 0.82 4.50 5.63
N VAL A 57 0.27 5.72 5.52
CA VAL A 57 0.17 6.66 6.65
C VAL A 57 -0.67 6.04 7.77
N ILE A 58 -1.84 5.46 7.46
CA ILE A 58 -2.69 4.77 8.44
C ILE A 58 -1.92 3.66 9.16
N ALA A 59 -1.15 2.85 8.44
CA ALA A 59 -0.37 1.76 9.01
C ALA A 59 0.77 2.25 9.92
N ILE A 60 1.44 3.31 9.54
CA ILE A 60 2.54 3.88 10.31
C ILE A 60 2.01 4.67 11.50
N ASP A 61 0.97 5.45 11.34
CA ASP A 61 0.35 6.23 12.42
C ASP A 61 -0.45 5.36 13.39
N GLY A 62 -1.05 4.28 12.91
CA GLY A 62 -1.95 3.42 13.66
C GLY A 62 -3.42 3.84 13.53
N GLY A 63 -3.72 4.79 12.62
CA GLY A 63 -5.05 5.30 12.35
C GLY A 63 -5.03 6.42 11.30
N PRO A 64 -6.21 6.93 10.90
CA PRO A 64 -6.33 7.94 9.86
C PRO A 64 -6.26 9.39 10.36
N ASP A 65 -6.07 9.65 11.66
CA ASP A 65 -6.25 10.96 12.29
C ASP A 65 -5.39 12.08 11.67
N ARG A 66 -4.20 11.72 11.18
CA ARG A 66 -3.30 12.68 10.52
C ARG A 66 -3.66 12.95 9.07
N LEU A 67 -4.49 12.11 8.44
CA LEU A 67 -4.86 12.30 7.04
C LEU A 67 -5.95 13.36 6.93
N VAL A 68 -5.62 14.48 6.28
CA VAL A 68 -6.58 15.56 5.98
C VAL A 68 -7.00 15.58 4.50
N GLY A 69 -6.32 14.79 3.66
CA GLY A 69 -6.67 14.61 2.26
C GLY A 69 -5.97 13.40 1.64
N MET A 70 -6.62 12.76 0.69
CA MET A 70 -6.06 11.60 -0.02
C MET A 70 -6.57 11.51 -1.46
N ASN A 71 -5.85 10.75 -2.28
CA ASN A 71 -6.30 10.43 -3.64
C ASN A 71 -7.65 9.70 -3.62
N PRO A 72 -8.60 10.03 -4.51
CA PRO A 72 -9.91 9.38 -4.55
C PRO A 72 -9.82 7.85 -4.77
N LEU A 73 -8.85 7.37 -5.55
CA LEU A 73 -8.64 5.92 -5.74
C LEU A 73 -8.09 5.24 -4.48
N SER A 74 -7.34 5.96 -3.64
CA SER A 74 -6.93 5.47 -2.31
C SER A 74 -8.13 5.36 -1.39
N LYS A 75 -8.98 6.40 -1.37
CA LYS A 75 -10.22 6.41 -0.57
C LYS A 75 -11.13 5.25 -0.95
N THR A 76 -11.34 5.03 -2.25
CA THR A 76 -12.11 3.88 -2.74
C THR A 76 -11.53 2.56 -2.25
N ALA A 77 -10.20 2.34 -2.39
CA ALA A 77 -9.57 1.11 -1.96
C ALA A 77 -9.66 0.88 -0.44
N ILE A 78 -9.52 1.94 0.36
CA ILE A 78 -9.65 1.88 1.82
C ILE A 78 -11.09 1.52 2.22
N LEU A 79 -12.10 2.15 1.60
CA LEU A 79 -13.50 1.94 1.95
C LEU A 79 -14.08 0.61 1.42
N GLU A 80 -13.58 0.10 0.30
CA GLU A 80 -13.92 -1.22 -0.23
C GLU A 80 -13.17 -2.34 0.49
N GLY A 81 -11.97 -2.06 1.01
CA GLY A 81 -11.15 -2.98 1.78
C GLY A 81 -11.48 -2.98 3.27
N ILE A 82 -10.73 -3.78 4.01
CA ILE A 82 -10.96 -3.95 5.45
C ILE A 82 -10.69 -2.68 6.27
N LEU A 83 -9.86 -1.73 5.80
CA LEU A 83 -9.62 -0.48 6.53
C LEU A 83 -10.87 0.36 6.68
N GLY A 84 -11.83 0.30 5.75
CA GLY A 84 -13.12 0.97 5.89
C GLY A 84 -13.98 0.42 7.03
N LYS A 85 -13.79 -0.86 7.41
CA LYS A 85 -14.39 -1.46 8.60
C LYS A 85 -13.63 -1.09 9.87
N ILE A 86 -12.30 -1.10 9.83
CA ILE A 86 -11.44 -0.80 10.99
C ILE A 86 -11.52 0.69 11.35
N PHE A 87 -11.49 1.57 10.34
CA PHE A 87 -11.47 3.02 10.48
C PHE A 87 -12.60 3.68 9.63
N PRO A 88 -13.85 3.54 10.03
CA PRO A 88 -15.00 4.04 9.25
C PRO A 88 -14.99 5.55 9.06
N GLU A 89 -14.28 6.31 9.90
CA GLU A 89 -14.07 7.76 9.79
C GLU A 89 -13.23 8.14 8.57
N ALA A 90 -12.47 7.23 7.97
CA ALA A 90 -11.73 7.50 6.74
C ALA A 90 -12.62 7.98 5.57
N LYS A 91 -13.93 7.69 5.62
CA LYS A 91 -14.91 8.19 4.65
C LYS A 91 -15.02 9.73 4.64
N ASP A 92 -14.72 10.38 5.77
CA ASP A 92 -14.89 11.82 5.96
C ASP A 92 -13.64 12.62 5.51
N ILE A 93 -12.52 11.94 5.20
CA ILE A 93 -11.30 12.58 4.70
C ILE A 93 -11.54 13.08 3.28
N SER A 94 -11.10 14.32 2.99
CA SER A 94 -11.25 14.92 1.66
C SER A 94 -10.54 14.10 0.58
N SER A 95 -11.18 13.92 -0.58
CA SER A 95 -10.56 13.33 -1.77
C SER A 95 -10.50 14.31 -2.96
N ASP A 96 -10.88 15.57 -2.75
CA ASP A 96 -10.90 16.59 -3.80
C ASP A 96 -9.54 17.28 -3.98
N VAL A 97 -8.55 16.89 -3.17
CA VAL A 97 -7.19 17.42 -3.16
C VAL A 97 -6.39 17.13 -4.43
N THR A 98 -6.86 16.21 -5.27
CA THR A 98 -6.21 15.84 -6.53
C THR A 98 -7.23 15.53 -7.62
N ALA A 99 -6.91 15.94 -8.85
CA ALA A 99 -7.62 15.55 -10.07
C ALA A 99 -7.07 14.23 -10.64
N PRO A 100 -7.67 13.69 -11.72
CA PRO A 100 -7.12 12.56 -12.46
C PRO A 100 -5.64 12.76 -12.82
N ASN A 101 -4.87 11.68 -12.88
CA ASN A 101 -3.43 11.67 -13.14
C ASN A 101 -2.58 12.39 -12.08
N PHE A 102 -3.03 12.42 -10.84
CA PHE A 102 -2.30 12.97 -9.69
C PHE A 102 -2.06 14.48 -9.75
N ILE A 103 -2.78 15.21 -10.61
CA ILE A 103 -2.68 16.67 -10.71
C ILE A 103 -3.27 17.27 -9.42
N PRO A 104 -2.47 18.08 -8.66
CA PRO A 104 -2.94 18.66 -7.41
C PRO A 104 -4.02 19.72 -7.66
N ASN A 105 -5.08 19.69 -6.87
CA ASN A 105 -6.05 20.77 -6.76
C ASN A 105 -5.59 21.73 -5.65
N ILE A 106 -4.92 22.81 -6.02
CA ILE A 106 -4.23 23.69 -5.06
C ILE A 106 -5.21 24.39 -4.13
N GLU A 107 -6.42 24.75 -4.58
CA GLU A 107 -7.44 25.38 -3.75
C GLU A 107 -7.91 24.43 -2.64
N GLU A 108 -8.24 23.18 -3.01
CA GLU A 108 -8.67 22.16 -2.06
C GLU A 108 -7.52 21.72 -1.13
N LEU A 109 -6.28 21.60 -1.67
CA LEU A 109 -5.10 21.35 -0.84
C LEU A 109 -4.93 22.42 0.23
N ALA A 110 -4.99 23.71 -0.16
CA ALA A 110 -4.84 24.81 0.79
C ALA A 110 -5.99 24.82 1.81
N ALA A 111 -7.21 24.49 1.40
CA ALA A 111 -8.38 24.42 2.29
C ALA A 111 -8.22 23.35 3.39
N THR A 112 -7.51 22.24 3.11
CA THR A 112 -7.19 21.22 4.13
C THR A 112 -6.13 21.67 5.12
N ASN A 113 -5.44 22.82 4.89
CA ASN A 113 -4.35 23.33 5.71
C ASN A 113 -3.33 22.24 6.06
N PRO A 114 -2.66 21.58 5.08
CA PRO A 114 -1.72 20.51 5.32
C PRO A 114 -0.36 21.06 5.80
N GLU A 115 0.29 20.34 6.69
CA GLU A 115 1.67 20.60 7.08
C GLU A 115 2.65 19.86 6.17
N LEU A 116 2.18 18.77 5.54
CA LEU A 116 2.93 17.98 4.58
C LEU A 116 2.03 17.45 3.47
N VAL A 117 2.52 17.54 2.23
CA VAL A 117 1.96 16.86 1.06
C VAL A 117 2.94 15.80 0.59
N VAL A 118 2.46 14.58 0.32
CA VAL A 118 3.23 13.54 -0.34
C VAL A 118 2.83 13.51 -1.81
N GLN A 119 3.81 13.55 -2.73
CA GLN A 119 3.58 13.53 -4.18
C GLN A 119 4.58 12.61 -4.89
N TRP A 120 4.28 12.26 -6.14
CA TRP A 120 5.17 11.48 -7.01
C TRP A 120 6.38 12.30 -7.49
N ALA A 121 7.57 11.68 -7.47
CA ALA A 121 8.79 12.20 -8.06
C ALA A 121 8.87 11.96 -9.57
N ASP A 122 8.23 10.89 -10.06
CA ASP A 122 8.50 10.32 -11.39
C ASP A 122 7.59 10.90 -12.50
N TYR A 123 6.65 11.79 -12.17
CA TYR A 123 5.63 12.30 -13.10
C TYR A 123 5.83 13.76 -13.54
N GLY A 124 6.98 14.35 -13.20
CA GLY A 124 7.39 15.67 -13.69
C GLY A 124 7.04 16.85 -12.76
N ALA A 125 7.63 18.01 -13.10
CA ALA A 125 7.54 19.22 -12.31
C ALA A 125 6.10 19.79 -12.25
N ASP A 126 5.29 19.56 -13.27
CA ASP A 126 3.90 20.02 -13.33
C ASP A 126 3.02 19.53 -12.18
N LEU A 127 3.39 18.39 -11.55
CA LEU A 127 2.71 17.87 -10.37
C LEU A 127 3.26 18.44 -9.05
N VAL A 128 4.45 18.99 -9.04
CA VAL A 128 5.19 19.40 -7.84
C VAL A 128 5.22 20.91 -7.68
N ASP A 129 5.53 21.63 -8.76
CA ASP A 129 5.71 23.08 -8.73
C ASP A 129 4.47 23.85 -8.22
N PRO A 130 3.24 23.49 -8.60
CA PRO A 130 2.05 24.16 -8.06
C PRO A 130 1.95 24.07 -6.52
N ILE A 131 2.30 22.91 -5.93
CA ILE A 131 2.29 22.69 -4.48
C ILE A 131 3.34 23.55 -3.79
N THR A 132 4.57 23.55 -4.34
CA THR A 132 5.70 24.33 -3.81
C THR A 132 5.43 25.82 -3.94
N ASN A 133 4.90 26.30 -5.08
CA ASN A 133 4.55 27.69 -5.33
C ASN A 133 3.42 28.20 -4.40
N ALA A 134 2.56 27.31 -3.93
CA ALA A 134 1.56 27.62 -2.91
C ALA A 134 2.15 27.73 -1.48
N GLY A 135 3.47 27.49 -1.32
CA GLY A 135 4.16 27.54 -0.02
C GLY A 135 3.93 26.32 0.87
N LEU A 136 3.44 25.21 0.30
CA LEU A 136 3.20 23.97 1.02
C LEU A 136 4.47 23.08 1.03
N ASN A 137 4.76 22.44 2.16
CA ASN A 137 5.82 21.44 2.22
C ASN A 137 5.42 20.20 1.41
N VAL A 138 6.31 19.74 0.53
CA VAL A 138 6.08 18.54 -0.28
C VAL A 138 7.28 17.63 -0.25
N VAL A 139 7.07 16.34 0.08
CA VAL A 139 8.06 15.27 -0.07
C VAL A 139 7.70 14.41 -1.27
N LEU A 140 8.73 13.96 -1.99
CA LEU A 140 8.57 13.20 -3.22
C LEU A 140 8.95 11.74 -3.01
N ILE A 141 8.10 10.86 -3.54
CA ILE A 141 8.31 9.41 -3.52
C ILE A 141 8.29 8.84 -4.93
N SER A 142 8.93 7.69 -5.13
CA SER A 142 9.02 6.99 -6.40
C SER A 142 8.48 5.57 -6.32
N TYR A 143 7.83 5.12 -7.38
CA TYR A 143 7.35 3.75 -7.53
C TYR A 143 8.40 2.85 -8.19
N GLY A 144 8.29 1.53 -8.02
CA GLY A 144 8.88 0.53 -8.92
C GLY A 144 9.69 -0.58 -8.27
N THR A 145 10.40 -0.34 -7.16
CA THR A 145 11.22 -1.38 -6.51
C THR A 145 10.95 -1.51 -5.01
N GLU A 146 11.37 -2.64 -4.45
CA GLU A 146 11.24 -2.89 -3.01
C GLU A 146 12.07 -1.88 -2.19
N GLU A 147 13.26 -1.51 -2.67
CA GLU A 147 14.11 -0.51 -2.03
C GLU A 147 13.42 0.87 -1.99
N LYS A 148 12.78 1.28 -3.08
CA LYS A 148 11.99 2.51 -3.14
C LYS A 148 10.81 2.46 -2.16
N THR A 149 10.14 1.31 -2.06
CA THR A 149 9.04 1.10 -1.13
C THR A 149 9.48 1.26 0.32
N LYS A 150 10.56 0.62 0.71
CA LYS A 150 11.11 0.75 2.06
C LYS A 150 11.56 2.19 2.37
N ALA A 151 12.13 2.87 1.37
CA ALA A 151 12.55 4.26 1.52
C ALA A 151 11.35 5.20 1.73
N TYR A 152 10.25 5.05 0.99
CA TYR A 152 9.11 5.93 1.24
C TYR A 152 8.36 5.61 2.54
N HIS A 153 8.36 4.36 3.02
CA HIS A 153 7.89 4.06 4.38
C HIS A 153 8.67 4.87 5.41
N GLN A 154 10.01 4.91 5.28
CA GLN A 154 10.86 5.65 6.20
C GLN A 154 10.63 7.16 6.09
N ILE A 155 10.56 7.72 4.87
CA ILE A 155 10.28 9.14 4.62
C ILE A 155 8.99 9.58 5.33
N VAL A 156 7.91 8.82 5.16
CA VAL A 156 6.63 9.13 5.80
C VAL A 156 6.71 9.01 7.31
N ALA A 157 7.34 7.95 7.81
CA ALA A 157 7.48 7.72 9.24
C ALA A 157 8.32 8.80 9.93
N ASP A 158 9.43 9.22 9.31
CA ASP A 158 10.25 10.32 9.81
C ASP A 158 9.44 11.62 9.83
N ALA A 159 8.67 11.89 8.76
CA ALA A 159 7.86 13.08 8.63
C ALA A 159 6.79 13.21 9.74
N ILE A 160 6.22 12.10 10.19
CA ILE A 160 5.19 12.07 11.24
C ILE A 160 5.75 11.68 12.63
N GLY A 161 7.08 11.58 12.76
CA GLY A 161 7.74 11.29 14.05
C GLY A 161 7.59 9.87 14.57
N LYS A 162 7.42 8.87 13.68
CA LYS A 162 7.25 7.45 14.03
C LYS A 162 8.22 6.52 13.28
N PRO A 163 9.54 6.82 13.26
CA PRO A 163 10.52 6.07 12.46
C PRO A 163 10.58 4.58 12.80
N GLU A 164 10.32 4.20 14.05
CA GLU A 164 10.33 2.82 14.51
C GLU A 164 9.22 1.96 13.87
N ARG A 165 8.08 2.59 13.49
CA ARG A 165 6.98 1.89 12.82
C ARG A 165 7.39 1.46 11.41
N ALA A 166 8.02 2.34 10.64
CA ALA A 166 8.57 1.98 9.34
C ALA A 166 9.69 0.95 9.45
N ALA A 167 10.58 1.10 10.44
CA ALA A 167 11.64 0.13 10.68
C ALA A 167 11.10 -1.27 10.96
N ALA A 168 10.03 -1.40 11.75
CA ALA A 168 9.39 -2.67 12.03
C ALA A 168 8.76 -3.30 10.76
N ILE A 169 8.02 -2.51 9.97
CA ILE A 169 7.40 -2.95 8.71
C ILE A 169 8.51 -3.39 7.73
N ASN A 170 9.55 -2.60 7.56
CA ASN A 170 10.64 -2.88 6.64
C ASN A 170 11.45 -4.11 7.06
N SER A 171 11.68 -4.31 8.37
CA SER A 171 12.35 -5.51 8.90
C SER A 171 11.54 -6.78 8.64
N TRP A 172 10.21 -6.74 8.78
CA TRP A 172 9.33 -7.84 8.43
C TRP A 172 9.41 -8.17 6.93
N ARG A 173 9.38 -7.14 6.06
CA ARG A 173 9.56 -7.30 4.61
C ARG A 173 10.88 -7.97 4.27
N ASP A 174 11.98 -7.50 4.86
CA ASP A 174 13.32 -8.06 4.62
C ASP A 174 13.41 -9.53 5.07
N THR A 175 12.83 -9.86 6.23
CA THR A 175 12.81 -11.21 6.77
C THR A 175 12.07 -12.18 5.83
N VAL A 176 10.85 -11.81 5.41
CA VAL A 176 10.05 -12.67 4.52
C VAL A 176 10.70 -12.80 3.14
N ALA A 177 11.20 -11.70 2.57
CA ALA A 177 11.86 -11.74 1.27
C ALA A 177 13.14 -12.62 1.29
N ALA A 178 13.93 -12.53 2.37
CA ALA A 178 15.13 -13.36 2.52
C ALA A 178 14.78 -14.85 2.65
N GLU A 179 13.77 -15.18 3.45
CA GLU A 179 13.29 -16.56 3.60
C GLU A 179 12.79 -17.14 2.26
N MET A 180 11.97 -16.38 1.54
CA MET A 180 11.43 -16.83 0.25
C MET A 180 12.52 -17.03 -0.80
N ARG A 181 13.50 -16.12 -0.88
CA ARG A 181 14.65 -16.29 -1.77
C ARG A 181 15.47 -17.53 -1.46
N GLU A 182 15.67 -17.83 -0.17
CA GLU A 182 16.38 -19.05 0.23
C GLU A 182 15.63 -20.30 -0.22
N LYS A 183 14.28 -20.29 -0.15
CA LYS A 183 13.45 -21.41 -0.58
C LYS A 183 13.40 -21.60 -2.10
N THR A 184 13.58 -20.55 -2.89
CA THR A 184 13.46 -20.57 -4.36
C THR A 184 14.80 -20.60 -5.10
N LYS A 185 15.94 -20.44 -4.41
CA LYS A 185 17.27 -20.30 -5.02
C LYS A 185 17.70 -21.46 -5.91
N ASP A 186 17.25 -22.68 -5.58
CA ASP A 186 17.63 -23.90 -6.29
C ASP A 186 16.56 -24.38 -7.29
N LEU A 187 15.50 -23.60 -7.52
CA LEU A 187 14.48 -23.92 -8.53
C LEU A 187 15.06 -23.80 -9.94
N ALA A 188 14.99 -24.90 -10.69
CA ALA A 188 15.35 -24.91 -12.11
C ALA A 188 14.31 -24.11 -12.94
N ASP A 189 14.68 -23.65 -14.12
CA ASP A 189 13.82 -22.82 -14.97
C ASP A 189 12.49 -23.51 -15.33
N ASP A 190 12.51 -24.82 -15.57
CA ASP A 190 11.34 -25.64 -15.89
C ASP A 190 10.42 -25.90 -14.69
N GLN A 191 10.87 -25.59 -13.48
CA GLN A 191 10.06 -25.65 -12.25
C GLN A 191 9.39 -24.31 -11.94
N ARG A 192 9.68 -23.24 -12.69
CA ARG A 192 9.14 -21.89 -12.48
C ARG A 192 7.92 -21.65 -13.35
N PRO A 193 6.69 -21.60 -12.81
CA PRO A 193 5.49 -21.36 -13.60
C PRO A 193 5.50 -19.96 -14.22
N LYS A 194 5.00 -19.87 -15.46
CA LYS A 194 4.75 -18.58 -16.13
C LYS A 194 3.52 -17.91 -15.54
N VAL A 195 3.70 -16.77 -14.91
CA VAL A 195 2.65 -15.99 -14.25
C VAL A 195 2.38 -14.72 -15.04
N LEU A 196 1.15 -14.52 -15.48
CA LEU A 196 0.70 -13.28 -16.10
C LEU A 196 -0.10 -12.45 -15.08
N TYR A 197 0.38 -11.25 -14.76
CA TYR A 197 -0.42 -10.26 -14.04
C TYR A 197 -1.10 -9.30 -15.03
N LEU A 198 -2.43 -9.20 -14.96
CA LEU A 198 -3.23 -8.26 -15.75
C LEU A 198 -3.55 -7.02 -14.92
N GLY A 199 -2.90 -5.91 -15.23
CA GLY A 199 -3.06 -4.62 -14.57
C GLY A 199 -4.42 -3.96 -14.84
N ARG A 200 -5.05 -4.31 -15.98
CA ARG A 200 -6.46 -4.05 -16.32
C ARG A 200 -6.95 -5.26 -17.12
N ALA A 201 -8.24 -5.58 -16.97
CA ALA A 201 -8.82 -6.71 -17.66
C ALA A 201 -10.32 -6.57 -18.00
N MET A 202 -11.02 -5.53 -17.58
CA MET A 202 -12.42 -5.29 -17.91
C MET A 202 -12.58 -4.83 -19.38
N GLU A 203 -12.16 -3.61 -19.68
CA GLU A 203 -12.28 -3.03 -21.03
C GLU A 203 -11.06 -3.31 -21.88
N ASN A 204 -9.88 -3.10 -21.32
CA ASN A 204 -8.60 -3.31 -21.99
C ASN A 204 -7.77 -4.31 -21.17
N LEU A 205 -7.04 -5.17 -21.89
CA LEU A 205 -6.05 -6.03 -21.26
C LEU A 205 -4.72 -5.28 -21.21
N THR A 206 -4.13 -5.14 -20.01
CA THR A 206 -2.81 -4.54 -19.87
C THR A 206 -1.86 -5.42 -19.09
N ALA A 207 -0.61 -5.46 -19.54
CA ALA A 207 0.49 -6.14 -18.84
C ALA A 207 1.72 -5.25 -18.77
N SER A 208 2.69 -5.66 -17.99
CA SER A 208 3.94 -4.92 -17.78
C SER A 208 5.14 -5.84 -17.92
N GLY A 209 6.21 -5.30 -18.49
CA GLY A 209 7.48 -6.01 -18.56
C GLY A 209 8.17 -6.18 -17.20
N THR A 210 9.33 -6.80 -17.20
CA THR A 210 10.05 -7.09 -15.95
C THR A 210 10.79 -5.88 -15.39
N LYS A 211 11.33 -5.01 -16.24
CA LYS A 211 12.20 -3.92 -15.81
C LYS A 211 11.46 -2.86 -14.99
N GLY A 212 11.86 -2.69 -13.74
CA GLY A 212 11.29 -1.68 -12.83
C GLY A 212 9.83 -1.94 -12.47
N ASN A 213 9.36 -3.17 -12.60
CA ASN A 213 8.00 -3.57 -12.30
C ASN A 213 7.95 -4.38 -11.00
N TYR A 214 7.18 -3.91 -10.03
CA TYR A 214 7.05 -4.53 -8.72
C TYR A 214 6.35 -5.89 -8.77
N ASN A 215 5.35 -6.06 -9.66
CA ASN A 215 4.65 -7.33 -9.80
C ASN A 215 5.60 -8.43 -10.33
N ALA A 216 6.45 -8.08 -11.31
CA ALA A 216 7.47 -9.01 -11.80
C ALA A 216 8.47 -9.41 -10.71
N TRP A 217 8.83 -8.47 -9.81
CA TRP A 217 9.74 -8.72 -8.71
C TRP A 217 9.16 -9.73 -7.71
N TYR A 218 7.90 -9.59 -7.28
CA TYR A 218 7.33 -10.55 -6.33
C TYR A 218 6.93 -11.87 -6.98
N ILE A 219 6.62 -11.89 -8.29
CA ILE A 219 6.46 -13.14 -9.04
C ILE A 219 7.76 -13.95 -9.00
N ASP A 220 8.92 -13.31 -9.27
CA ASP A 220 10.23 -13.96 -9.17
C ASP A 220 10.52 -14.43 -7.74
N LEU A 221 10.25 -13.60 -6.73
CA LEU A 221 10.41 -13.94 -5.31
C LEU A 221 9.60 -15.19 -4.93
N ALA A 222 8.38 -15.32 -5.47
CA ALA A 222 7.52 -16.48 -5.26
C ALA A 222 7.89 -17.70 -6.12
N GLY A 223 8.99 -17.65 -6.87
CA GLY A 223 9.49 -18.74 -7.70
C GLY A 223 8.81 -18.87 -9.06
N GLY A 224 8.10 -17.84 -9.53
CA GLY A 224 7.51 -17.79 -10.86
C GLY A 224 8.38 -17.03 -11.87
N VAL A 225 7.91 -16.95 -13.12
CA VAL A 225 8.47 -16.15 -14.20
C VAL A 225 7.38 -15.24 -14.76
N ASN A 226 7.67 -13.95 -14.95
CA ASN A 226 6.72 -13.03 -15.57
C ASN A 226 6.46 -13.42 -17.03
N ALA A 227 5.24 -13.86 -17.36
CA ALA A 227 4.87 -14.29 -18.71
C ALA A 227 4.95 -13.15 -19.75
N SER A 228 4.82 -11.89 -19.30
CA SER A 228 4.91 -10.67 -20.12
C SER A 228 6.28 -9.99 -20.06
N ALA A 229 7.35 -10.75 -19.79
CA ALA A 229 8.70 -10.19 -19.54
C ALA A 229 9.20 -9.28 -20.65
N ASP A 230 8.85 -9.57 -21.90
CA ASP A 230 9.30 -8.86 -23.09
C ASP A 230 8.46 -7.61 -23.44
N VAL A 231 7.40 -7.33 -22.64
CA VAL A 231 6.59 -6.12 -22.85
C VAL A 231 7.40 -4.89 -22.44
N GLU A 232 7.43 -3.89 -23.30
CA GLU A 232 8.06 -2.61 -22.98
C GLU A 232 7.12 -1.73 -22.14
N GLY A 233 7.64 -1.20 -21.04
CA GLY A 233 6.92 -0.28 -20.15
C GLY A 233 5.98 -0.95 -19.15
N ASN A 234 5.19 -0.10 -18.50
CA ASN A 234 4.20 -0.50 -17.49
C ASN A 234 2.78 -0.21 -17.99
N GLY A 235 1.89 -1.18 -17.83
CA GLY A 235 0.48 -1.02 -18.21
C GLY A 235 0.24 -0.94 -19.72
N THR A 236 1.08 -1.57 -20.51
CA THR A 236 0.95 -1.62 -21.97
C THR A 236 -0.26 -2.45 -22.38
N THR A 237 -1.06 -1.94 -23.30
CA THR A 237 -2.20 -2.67 -23.86
C THR A 237 -1.74 -3.86 -24.69
N ILE A 238 -2.31 -5.03 -24.44
CA ILE A 238 -2.02 -6.29 -25.10
C ILE A 238 -3.30 -6.92 -25.65
N SER A 239 -3.16 -7.82 -26.63
CA SER A 239 -4.31 -8.54 -27.19
C SER A 239 -4.53 -9.90 -26.51
N PRO A 240 -5.75 -10.46 -26.60
CA PRO A 240 -6.01 -11.84 -26.16
C PRO A 240 -5.11 -12.87 -26.87
N GLU A 241 -4.81 -12.66 -28.16
CA GLU A 241 -3.96 -13.55 -28.94
C GLU A 241 -2.50 -13.51 -28.44
N GLN A 242 -2.03 -12.36 -27.99
CA GLN A 242 -0.70 -12.25 -27.37
C GLN A 242 -0.65 -13.04 -26.06
N ILE A 243 -1.69 -12.96 -25.23
CA ILE A 243 -1.78 -13.74 -23.99
C ILE A 243 -1.81 -15.25 -24.31
N ALA A 244 -2.61 -15.66 -25.32
CA ALA A 244 -2.64 -17.04 -25.77
C ALA A 244 -1.29 -17.54 -26.30
N ALA A 245 -0.51 -16.67 -26.97
CA ALA A 245 0.84 -17.01 -27.44
C ALA A 245 1.84 -17.18 -26.29
N TRP A 246 1.73 -16.41 -25.19
CA TRP A 246 2.53 -16.62 -23.99
C TRP A 246 2.15 -17.89 -23.25
N ASP A 247 0.89 -18.30 -23.34
CA ASP A 247 0.30 -19.46 -22.69
C ASP A 247 0.71 -19.57 -21.20
N PRO A 248 0.24 -18.63 -20.34
CA PRO A 248 0.62 -18.60 -18.94
C PRO A 248 0.10 -19.82 -18.18
N ASP A 249 0.88 -20.28 -17.18
CA ASP A 249 0.47 -21.32 -16.23
C ASP A 249 -0.51 -20.77 -15.17
N VAL A 250 -0.39 -19.47 -14.85
CA VAL A 250 -1.20 -18.77 -13.85
C VAL A 250 -1.54 -17.37 -14.38
N ILE A 251 -2.80 -16.95 -14.20
CA ILE A 251 -3.24 -15.56 -14.45
C ILE A 251 -3.67 -14.92 -13.13
N LEU A 252 -3.09 -13.75 -12.83
CA LEU A 252 -3.45 -12.89 -11.72
C LEU A 252 -4.24 -11.69 -12.23
N LEU A 253 -5.47 -11.51 -11.74
CA LEU A 253 -6.33 -10.37 -12.05
C LEU A 253 -6.14 -9.28 -11.00
N ASN A 254 -6.04 -8.04 -11.47
CA ASN A 254 -5.88 -6.89 -10.58
C ASN A 254 -7.05 -6.73 -9.59
N SER A 255 -6.80 -6.01 -8.49
CA SER A 255 -7.82 -5.61 -7.52
C SER A 255 -8.32 -4.17 -7.71
N PHE A 256 -7.85 -3.45 -8.76
CA PHE A 256 -8.27 -2.09 -9.08
C PHE A 256 -9.65 -2.00 -9.74
N GLU A 257 -10.13 -3.10 -10.28
CA GLU A 257 -11.42 -3.21 -10.94
C GLU A 257 -12.35 -4.08 -10.06
N PRO A 258 -13.20 -3.48 -9.19
CA PRO A 258 -13.96 -4.23 -8.19
C PRO A 258 -14.87 -5.31 -8.78
N GLN A 259 -15.44 -5.03 -9.95
CA GLN A 259 -16.37 -5.96 -10.65
C GLN A 259 -15.66 -7.03 -11.50
N LEU A 260 -14.33 -6.96 -11.60
CA LEU A 260 -13.55 -7.96 -12.31
C LEU A 260 -13.57 -9.29 -11.56
N GLY A 261 -14.23 -10.29 -12.12
CA GLY A 261 -14.20 -11.67 -11.63
C GLY A 261 -13.36 -12.59 -12.50
N ILE A 262 -13.06 -13.78 -11.98
CA ILE A 262 -12.31 -14.82 -12.71
C ILE A 262 -13.02 -15.28 -13.97
N ASP A 263 -14.35 -15.18 -14.00
CA ASP A 263 -15.19 -15.51 -15.16
C ASP A 263 -14.86 -14.69 -16.41
N ARG A 264 -14.25 -13.50 -16.25
CA ARG A 264 -13.79 -12.69 -17.38
C ARG A 264 -12.82 -13.46 -18.28
N ILE A 265 -11.99 -14.31 -17.69
CA ILE A 265 -11.01 -15.13 -18.43
C ILE A 265 -11.70 -16.41 -18.95
N TYR A 266 -12.49 -17.07 -18.12
CA TYR A 266 -13.13 -18.34 -18.49
C TYR A 266 -14.18 -18.20 -19.60
N ASN A 267 -14.85 -17.05 -19.69
CA ASN A 267 -15.88 -16.77 -20.71
C ASN A 267 -15.32 -16.10 -21.98
N ASP A 268 -14.04 -15.74 -22.00
CA ASP A 268 -13.42 -15.15 -23.19
C ASP A 268 -13.08 -16.25 -24.21
N PRO A 269 -13.43 -16.11 -25.50
CA PRO A 269 -13.27 -17.18 -26.49
C PRO A 269 -11.79 -17.54 -26.78
N ILE A 270 -10.85 -16.63 -26.48
CA ILE A 270 -9.43 -16.85 -26.70
C ILE A 270 -8.73 -17.17 -25.37
N LEU A 271 -8.97 -16.36 -24.32
CA LEU A 271 -8.28 -16.52 -23.03
C LEU A 271 -8.66 -17.82 -22.34
N SER A 272 -9.88 -18.32 -22.55
CA SER A 272 -10.33 -19.64 -22.03
C SER A 272 -9.52 -20.82 -22.56
N LEU A 273 -8.78 -20.64 -23.65
CA LEU A 273 -7.92 -21.68 -24.24
C LEU A 273 -6.51 -21.72 -23.63
N THR A 274 -6.12 -20.74 -22.83
CA THR A 274 -4.82 -20.73 -22.14
C THR A 274 -4.74 -21.84 -21.11
N LYS A 275 -3.52 -22.31 -20.82
CA LYS A 275 -3.26 -23.33 -19.80
C LYS A 275 -3.82 -22.92 -18.44
N ALA A 276 -3.60 -21.66 -18.02
CA ALA A 276 -4.15 -21.13 -16.78
C ALA A 276 -5.66 -21.26 -16.68
N ALA A 277 -6.39 -20.96 -17.76
CA ALA A 277 -7.85 -21.08 -17.78
C ALA A 277 -8.31 -22.55 -17.77
N GLN A 278 -7.68 -23.42 -18.55
CA GLN A 278 -8.00 -24.85 -18.64
C GLN A 278 -7.74 -25.56 -17.28
N GLU A 279 -6.68 -25.18 -16.59
CA GLU A 279 -6.33 -25.73 -15.28
C GLU A 279 -6.98 -24.99 -14.10
N LYS A 280 -7.87 -24.00 -14.38
CA LYS A 280 -8.57 -23.18 -13.37
C LYS A 280 -7.61 -22.36 -12.45
N LYS A 281 -6.44 -22.02 -12.94
CA LYS A 281 -5.41 -21.23 -12.21
C LYS A 281 -5.51 -19.74 -12.55
N VAL A 282 -6.70 -19.18 -12.43
CA VAL A 282 -6.97 -17.74 -12.55
C VAL A 282 -7.37 -17.22 -11.18
N TYR A 283 -6.65 -16.23 -10.69
CA TYR A 283 -6.86 -15.71 -9.33
C TYR A 283 -7.00 -14.19 -9.34
N LYS A 284 -7.94 -13.66 -8.57
CA LYS A 284 -8.05 -12.24 -8.28
C LYS A 284 -7.12 -11.88 -7.12
N MET A 285 -6.35 -10.81 -7.29
CA MET A 285 -5.48 -10.30 -6.24
C MET A 285 -6.29 -9.88 -5.01
N PRO A 286 -5.86 -10.22 -3.79
CA PRO A 286 -6.54 -9.86 -2.56
C PRO A 286 -6.66 -8.34 -2.37
N LEU A 287 -7.67 -7.93 -1.59
CA LEU A 287 -7.90 -6.57 -1.15
C LEU A 287 -7.97 -6.54 0.37
N GLY A 288 -6.86 -6.20 0.99
CA GLY A 288 -6.72 -6.06 2.44
C GLY A 288 -6.97 -4.65 2.93
N GLY A 289 -6.09 -4.13 3.76
CA GLY A 289 -6.08 -2.72 4.15
C GLY A 289 -5.73 -1.80 2.98
N TYR A 290 -5.04 -2.34 2.01
CA TYR A 290 -4.88 -1.79 0.68
C TYR A 290 -4.85 -2.93 -0.34
N ARG A 291 -4.83 -2.58 -1.63
CA ARG A 291 -4.66 -3.54 -2.73
C ARG A 291 -3.33 -4.28 -2.59
N TRP A 292 -3.33 -5.59 -2.83
CA TRP A 292 -2.11 -6.40 -2.71
C TRP A 292 -1.27 -6.42 -4.00
N ASP A 293 -1.80 -5.88 -5.10
CA ASP A 293 -1.09 -5.78 -6.39
C ASP A 293 0.11 -4.83 -6.33
N PRO A 294 -0.05 -3.53 -5.89
CA PRO A 294 1.07 -2.62 -5.78
C PRO A 294 1.81 -2.83 -4.46
N PRO A 295 3.04 -2.29 -4.34
CA PRO A 295 3.73 -2.30 -3.06
C PRO A 295 2.92 -1.56 -1.99
N SER A 296 2.77 -2.20 -0.84
CA SER A 296 2.08 -1.65 0.33
C SER A 296 2.71 -2.17 1.62
N GLN A 297 2.26 -1.68 2.75
CA GLN A 297 2.67 -2.15 4.07
C GLN A 297 2.34 -3.65 4.31
N GLU A 298 1.41 -4.23 3.55
CA GLU A 298 0.98 -5.63 3.65
C GLU A 298 1.64 -6.58 2.65
N SER A 299 2.54 -6.08 1.81
CA SER A 299 3.12 -6.88 0.71
C SER A 299 3.73 -8.23 1.11
N PRO A 300 4.31 -8.44 2.31
CA PRO A 300 4.74 -9.79 2.70
C PRO A 300 3.63 -10.83 2.67
N LEU A 301 2.38 -10.43 2.96
CA LEU A 301 1.22 -11.35 2.85
C LEU A 301 0.93 -11.70 1.39
N THR A 302 1.08 -10.75 0.47
CA THR A 302 0.99 -11.01 -0.98
C THR A 302 2.02 -12.05 -1.42
N TRP A 303 3.25 -11.90 -0.96
CA TRP A 303 4.34 -12.81 -1.34
C TRP A 303 4.11 -14.21 -0.82
N MET A 304 3.70 -14.35 0.45
CA MET A 304 3.33 -15.63 1.07
C MET A 304 2.15 -16.29 0.36
N TRP A 305 1.10 -15.50 0.04
CA TRP A 305 -0.06 -15.95 -0.70
C TRP A 305 0.33 -16.51 -2.07
N LEU A 306 1.12 -15.76 -2.84
CA LEU A 306 1.55 -16.18 -4.16
C LEU A 306 2.50 -17.38 -4.08
N GLY A 307 3.43 -17.40 -3.14
CA GLY A 307 4.32 -18.55 -2.91
C GLY A 307 3.53 -19.84 -2.66
N ASN A 308 2.54 -19.79 -1.78
CA ASN A 308 1.65 -20.91 -1.48
C ASN A 308 0.85 -21.37 -2.71
N LEU A 309 0.47 -20.43 -3.61
CA LEU A 309 -0.26 -20.77 -4.84
C LEU A 309 0.63 -21.45 -5.87
N LEU A 310 1.87 -20.94 -6.05
CA LEU A 310 2.78 -21.43 -7.08
C LEU A 310 3.47 -22.72 -6.67
N HIS A 311 3.88 -22.82 -5.40
CA HIS A 311 4.71 -23.91 -4.88
C HIS A 311 4.26 -24.32 -3.48
N PRO A 312 3.07 -24.94 -3.31
CA PRO A 312 2.55 -25.31 -1.99
C PRO A 312 3.44 -26.34 -1.27
N GLU A 313 4.27 -27.07 -2.00
CA GLU A 313 5.24 -28.02 -1.44
C GLU A 313 6.51 -27.34 -0.87
N ILE A 314 6.82 -26.11 -1.34
CA ILE A 314 7.96 -25.30 -0.88
C ILE A 314 7.51 -24.30 0.16
N PHE A 315 6.38 -23.61 -0.13
CA PHE A 315 5.77 -22.61 0.72
C PHE A 315 4.52 -23.17 1.38
N ASN A 316 4.57 -23.34 2.67
CA ASN A 316 3.46 -23.84 3.47
C ASN A 316 3.13 -22.86 4.59
N TYR A 317 3.06 -21.57 4.26
CA TYR A 317 2.69 -20.54 5.22
C TYR A 317 1.26 -20.76 5.69
N ASP A 318 1.03 -20.74 7.00
CA ASP A 318 -0.32 -20.53 7.54
C ASP A 318 -0.71 -19.07 7.30
N LEU A 319 -1.20 -18.77 6.09
CA LEU A 319 -1.50 -17.41 5.68
C LEU A 319 -2.52 -16.74 6.59
N ARG A 320 -3.52 -17.49 7.08
CA ARG A 320 -4.56 -16.94 7.98
C ARG A 320 -3.94 -16.51 9.32
N ALA A 321 -3.05 -17.31 9.88
CA ALA A 321 -2.32 -16.95 11.10
C ALA A 321 -1.39 -15.75 10.86
N GLU A 322 -0.67 -15.70 9.74
CA GLU A 322 0.18 -14.56 9.39
C GLU A 322 -0.64 -13.28 9.16
N MET A 323 -1.80 -13.36 8.52
CA MET A 323 -2.72 -12.23 8.38
C MET A 323 -3.22 -11.72 9.75
N LYS A 324 -3.69 -12.60 10.64
CA LYS A 324 -4.12 -12.23 11.99
C LYS A 324 -3.01 -11.51 12.75
N LYS A 325 -1.78 -12.06 12.69
CA LYS A 325 -0.59 -11.46 13.34
C LYS A 325 -0.22 -10.09 12.74
N ALA A 326 -0.21 -9.97 11.41
CA ALA A 326 0.14 -8.72 10.72
C ALA A 326 -0.88 -7.61 11.04
N TYR A 327 -2.16 -7.90 10.97
CA TYR A 327 -3.21 -6.90 11.24
C TYR A 327 -3.25 -6.48 12.71
N LYS A 328 -3.00 -7.41 13.63
CA LYS A 328 -2.84 -7.06 15.06
C LYS A 328 -1.64 -6.13 15.27
N THR A 329 -0.53 -6.37 14.58
CA THR A 329 0.70 -5.57 14.71
C THR A 329 0.59 -4.20 14.04
N ILE A 330 0.01 -4.15 12.83
CA ILE A 330 -0.03 -2.94 12.01
C ILE A 330 -1.18 -2.02 12.43
N TYR A 331 -2.38 -2.58 12.67
CA TYR A 331 -3.62 -1.83 12.86
C TYR A 331 -4.25 -2.01 14.25
N ASP A 332 -3.62 -2.80 15.13
CA ASP A 332 -4.20 -3.26 16.42
C ASP A 332 -5.59 -3.89 16.27
N TYR A 333 -5.81 -4.59 15.16
CA TYR A 333 -7.09 -5.20 14.82
C TYR A 333 -7.00 -6.73 14.77
N GLU A 334 -7.99 -7.41 15.37
CA GLU A 334 -8.09 -8.86 15.35
C GLU A 334 -9.00 -9.30 14.21
N LEU A 335 -8.39 -9.75 13.10
CA LEU A 335 -9.14 -10.28 11.95
C LEU A 335 -9.98 -11.49 12.36
N THR A 336 -11.25 -11.45 12.00
CA THR A 336 -12.13 -12.62 12.01
C THR A 336 -11.88 -13.51 10.80
N ASP A 337 -12.37 -14.74 10.82
CA ASP A 337 -12.27 -15.61 9.66
C ASP A 337 -13.10 -15.09 8.48
N GLU A 338 -14.22 -14.43 8.73
CA GLU A 338 -15.03 -13.74 7.71
C GLU A 338 -14.27 -12.58 7.06
N ASP A 339 -13.52 -11.80 7.84
CA ASP A 339 -12.67 -10.73 7.29
C ASP A 339 -11.62 -11.31 6.33
N ILE A 340 -10.95 -12.40 6.73
CA ILE A 340 -9.93 -13.05 5.91
C ILE A 340 -10.56 -13.61 4.64
N ASP A 341 -11.72 -14.23 4.73
CA ASP A 341 -12.46 -14.76 3.58
C ASP A 341 -12.82 -13.65 2.58
N GLY A 342 -13.23 -12.47 3.08
CA GLY A 342 -13.47 -11.29 2.25
C GLY A 342 -12.21 -10.78 1.56
N ILE A 343 -11.11 -10.63 2.31
CA ILE A 343 -9.81 -10.17 1.78
C ILE A 343 -9.31 -11.09 0.66
N LEU A 344 -9.42 -12.41 0.88
CA LEU A 344 -8.92 -13.44 -0.03
C LEU A 344 -9.90 -13.82 -1.15
N TRP A 345 -11.10 -13.23 -1.20
CA TRP A 345 -12.14 -13.58 -2.18
C TRP A 345 -12.49 -15.07 -2.19
N THR A 346 -12.57 -15.71 -1.00
CA THR A 346 -12.75 -17.18 -0.91
C THR A 346 -14.06 -17.66 -1.48
N GLU A 347 -15.12 -16.84 -1.49
CA GLU A 347 -16.40 -17.14 -2.17
C GLU A 347 -16.21 -17.23 -3.69
N MET A 348 -15.43 -16.32 -4.29
CA MET A 348 -15.23 -16.27 -5.74
C MET A 348 -14.28 -17.35 -6.25
N GLN A 349 -13.21 -17.65 -5.52
CA GLN A 349 -12.09 -18.45 -6.02
C GLN A 349 -11.65 -19.60 -5.09
N GLY A 350 -12.41 -19.88 -4.05
CA GLY A 350 -12.08 -20.92 -3.07
C GLY A 350 -12.01 -22.33 -3.62
N ASP A 351 -12.60 -22.58 -4.81
CA ASP A 351 -12.57 -23.89 -5.48
C ASP A 351 -11.44 -23.99 -6.52
N ALA A 352 -10.67 -22.92 -6.73
CA ALA A 352 -9.50 -22.95 -7.60
C ALA A 352 -8.39 -23.85 -7.01
N PRO A 353 -7.51 -24.44 -7.86
CA PRO A 353 -6.36 -25.23 -7.41
C PRO A 353 -5.51 -24.46 -6.40
N ASN A 354 -5.03 -25.16 -5.38
CA ASN A 354 -4.23 -24.64 -4.29
C ASN A 354 -4.91 -23.56 -3.42
N TYR A 355 -6.21 -23.23 -3.67
CA TYR A 355 -6.92 -22.21 -2.89
C TYR A 355 -7.59 -22.77 -1.62
N ALA A 356 -7.85 -24.07 -1.58
CA ALA A 356 -8.47 -24.73 -0.42
C ALA A 356 -7.66 -24.54 0.89
N GLN A 357 -6.34 -24.37 0.79
CA GLN A 357 -5.46 -24.11 1.93
C GLN A 357 -5.73 -22.78 2.64
N PHE A 358 -6.42 -21.85 1.98
CA PHE A 358 -6.76 -20.54 2.54
C PHE A 358 -8.16 -20.49 3.15
N LYS A 359 -8.97 -21.53 3.03
CA LYS A 359 -10.30 -21.61 3.65
C LYS A 359 -10.18 -21.73 5.18
N ALA A 360 -11.19 -21.26 5.90
CA ALA A 360 -11.31 -21.55 7.32
C ALA A 360 -11.50 -23.05 7.54
N ASN A 361 -10.87 -23.60 8.58
CA ASN A 361 -11.01 -25.00 8.98
C ASN A 361 -12.34 -25.25 9.68
#